data_afcf272fb957d672154b1b64556a34e7
#
_entry.id   afcf272fb957d672154b1b64556a34e7
#
_cell.length_a   1.000
_cell.length_b   1.000
_cell.length_c   1.000
_cell.angle_alpha   90.00
_cell.angle_beta   90.00
_cell.angle_gamma   90.00
#
_symmetry.space_group_name_H-M   'P 1'
#
loop_
_entity.id
_entity.type
_entity.pdbx_description
1 polymer ?
#
loop_
_entity_poly.entity_id
_entity_poly.type
_entity_poly.pdbx_seq_one_letter_code
_entity_poly.pdbx_strand_id
1 'polypeptide(L)'
;ATTTIRFTASATRTLATPIPAGTRVSSSGSIYFSTMEYAEIPAGSLTVDVLAECTATGNAGNGLAPGEVSTIVDPVPYITSAVNQNTTEGGADVENDESLAERVYLAPGAYSTAGPEDGYLYHAKKYNAAIGDVVATSDHEAGQVDIVFIMADGSKPGAAMISGLQAYLSG
;
A
#
# COMPACT_ATOMS: atom_id res chain seq x y z
N ALA A 1 -0.94 -1.54 6.04
CA ALA A 1 -0.49 -0.29 5.41
C ALA A 1 0.97 -0.40 5.00
N THR A 2 1.32 0.23 3.89
CA THR A 2 2.68 0.23 3.36
C THR A 2 3.20 1.65 3.17
N THR A 3 4.53 1.82 3.18
CA THR A 3 5.20 3.08 2.87
C THR A 3 6.64 2.80 2.44
N THR A 4 7.26 3.75 1.75
CA THR A 4 8.69 3.70 1.41
C THR A 4 9.50 4.37 2.51
N ILE A 5 10.42 3.64 3.13
CA ILE A 5 11.35 4.16 4.14
C ILE A 5 12.69 4.48 3.49
N ARG A 6 13.16 5.70 3.63
CA ARG A 6 14.52 6.10 3.28
C ARG A 6 15.45 5.92 4.47
N PHE A 7 16.42 5.03 4.32
CA PHE A 7 17.52 4.85 5.27
C PHE A 7 18.70 5.73 4.84
N THR A 8 19.33 6.40 5.81
CA THR A 8 20.47 7.29 5.56
C THR A 8 21.66 6.86 6.42
N ALA A 9 22.81 6.66 5.77
CA ALA A 9 24.06 6.34 6.44
C ALA A 9 24.74 7.60 7.02
N SER A 10 25.54 7.41 8.06
CA SER A 10 26.32 8.49 8.71
C SER A 10 27.38 9.13 7.80
N ALA A 11 27.89 8.37 6.86
CA ALA A 11 28.89 8.81 5.85
C ALA A 11 28.85 7.84 4.65
N THR A 12 29.39 8.30 3.52
CA THR A 12 29.64 7.43 2.37
C THR A 12 30.70 6.39 2.72
N ARG A 13 30.47 5.14 2.30
CA ARG A 13 31.37 4.02 2.57
C ARG A 13 31.86 3.40 1.27
N THR A 14 33.03 2.76 1.34
CA THR A 14 33.62 2.01 0.22
C THR A 14 33.00 0.61 0.05
N LEU A 15 32.25 0.15 1.05
CA LEU A 15 31.51 -1.12 1.03
C LEU A 15 30.02 -0.83 1.19
N ALA A 16 29.19 -1.64 0.58
CA ALA A 16 27.75 -1.58 0.73
C ALA A 16 27.35 -1.77 2.21
N THR A 17 26.31 -1.08 2.64
CA THR A 17 25.76 -1.19 4.01
C THR A 17 24.44 -1.94 3.93
N PRO A 18 24.35 -3.17 4.49
CA PRO A 18 23.16 -3.97 4.40
C PRO A 18 22.05 -3.46 5.34
N ILE A 19 20.81 -3.56 4.88
CA ILE A 19 19.58 -3.36 5.64
C ILE A 19 18.80 -4.66 5.55
N PRO A 20 18.74 -5.46 6.63
CA PRO A 20 18.02 -6.72 6.63
C PRO A 20 16.52 -6.53 6.39
N ALA A 21 15.89 -7.51 5.73
CA ALA A 21 14.44 -7.63 5.77
C ALA A 21 13.97 -7.78 7.23
N GLY A 22 12.82 -7.21 7.55
CA GLY A 22 12.30 -7.22 8.92
C GLY A 22 12.85 -6.10 9.82
N THR A 23 13.71 -5.20 9.32
CA THR A 23 14.17 -4.03 10.08
C THR A 23 13.01 -3.12 10.41
N ARG A 24 12.80 -2.82 11.70
CA ARG A 24 11.64 -2.05 12.17
C ARG A 24 11.97 -0.59 12.37
N VAL A 25 11.03 0.24 11.93
CA VAL A 25 10.97 1.68 12.17
C VAL A 25 9.58 2.00 12.73
N SER A 26 9.47 2.94 13.66
CA SER A 26 8.19 3.29 14.27
C SER A 26 7.86 4.78 14.13
N SER A 27 6.55 5.06 14.19
CA SER A 27 6.06 6.41 14.47
C SER A 27 6.16 6.73 15.96
N SER A 28 5.94 7.99 16.34
CA SER A 28 5.90 8.43 17.74
C SER A 28 4.80 7.77 18.58
N GLY A 29 3.81 7.12 17.94
CA GLY A 29 2.63 6.53 18.55
C GLY A 29 2.63 5.01 18.68
N SER A 30 3.78 4.34 18.63
CA SER A 30 3.88 2.87 18.74
C SER A 30 3.33 2.07 17.55
N ILE A 31 3.23 2.68 16.38
CA ILE A 31 2.94 1.98 15.14
C ILE A 31 4.26 1.62 14.48
N TYR A 32 4.47 0.33 14.22
CA TYR A 32 5.72 -0.21 13.70
C TYR A 32 5.57 -0.60 12.24
N PHE A 33 6.60 -0.26 11.45
CA PHE A 33 6.77 -0.69 10.06
C PHE A 33 8.02 -1.55 9.94
N SER A 34 7.94 -2.62 9.18
CA SER A 34 9.01 -3.59 8.97
C SER A 34 9.37 -3.61 7.49
N THR A 35 10.67 -3.55 7.15
CA THR A 35 11.12 -3.68 5.75
C THR A 35 10.72 -5.05 5.19
N MET A 36 10.12 -5.05 3.99
CA MET A 36 9.61 -6.28 3.36
C MET A 36 10.72 -7.12 2.75
N GLU A 37 11.80 -6.49 2.33
CA GLU A 37 12.90 -7.16 1.63
C GLU A 37 14.26 -6.67 2.12
N TYR A 38 15.29 -7.45 1.79
CA TYR A 38 16.67 -7.05 1.97
C TYR A 38 17.01 -5.93 1.00
N ALA A 39 17.72 -4.91 1.49
CA ALA A 39 18.27 -3.84 0.69
C ALA A 39 19.69 -3.49 1.15
N GLU A 40 20.41 -2.72 0.34
CA GLU A 40 21.72 -2.20 0.73
C GLU A 40 21.92 -0.77 0.23
N ILE A 41 22.58 0.05 1.02
CA ILE A 41 23.10 1.33 0.55
C ILE A 41 24.37 1.02 -0.27
N PRO A 42 24.38 1.28 -1.59
CA PRO A 42 25.55 0.99 -2.42
C PRO A 42 26.80 1.73 -1.96
N ALA A 43 27.97 1.18 -2.25
CA ALA A 43 29.25 1.85 -2.02
C ALA A 43 29.25 3.24 -2.69
N GLY A 44 29.66 4.27 -1.95
CA GLY A 44 29.67 5.66 -2.42
C GLY A 44 28.33 6.39 -2.28
N SER A 45 27.23 5.72 -1.93
CA SER A 45 25.92 6.31 -1.69
C SER A 45 25.69 6.57 -0.21
N LEU A 46 24.73 7.46 0.09
CA LEU A 46 24.31 7.78 1.47
C LEU A 46 22.96 7.21 1.81
N THR A 47 22.11 6.91 0.84
CA THR A 47 20.70 6.55 1.08
C THR A 47 20.28 5.35 0.26
N VAL A 48 19.25 4.66 0.75
CA VAL A 48 18.45 3.67 0.01
C VAL A 48 17.01 3.77 0.43
N ASP A 49 16.11 3.58 -0.52
CA ASP A 49 14.66 3.53 -0.30
C ASP A 49 14.21 2.08 -0.29
N VAL A 50 13.47 1.69 0.76
CA VAL A 50 13.02 0.31 0.97
C VAL A 50 11.53 0.33 1.29
N LEU A 51 10.78 -0.57 0.66
CA LEU A 51 9.37 -0.74 0.98
C LEU A 51 9.21 -1.40 2.35
N ALA A 52 8.33 -0.83 3.17
CA ALA A 52 8.02 -1.35 4.51
C ALA A 52 6.50 -1.47 4.70
N GLU A 53 6.11 -2.47 5.48
CA GLU A 53 4.74 -2.77 5.82
C GLU A 53 4.49 -2.59 7.31
N CYS A 54 3.30 -2.08 7.66
CA CYS A 54 2.86 -1.97 9.04
C CYS A 54 2.72 -3.36 9.67
N THR A 55 3.29 -3.55 10.85
CA THR A 55 3.20 -4.83 11.58
C THR A 55 1.85 -5.05 12.24
N ALA A 56 1.06 -3.98 12.44
CA ALA A 56 -0.32 -4.07 12.88
C ALA A 56 -1.25 -4.31 11.69
N THR A 57 -2.20 -5.21 11.86
CA THR A 57 -3.27 -5.46 10.88
C THR A 57 -4.31 -4.33 10.91
N GLY A 58 -5.13 -4.26 9.85
CA GLY A 58 -6.18 -3.26 9.77
C GLY A 58 -5.70 -1.90 9.26
N ASN A 59 -6.48 -0.87 9.56
CA ASN A 59 -6.27 0.50 9.09
C ASN A 59 -5.37 1.35 10.01
N ALA A 60 -4.95 0.83 11.18
CA ALA A 60 -4.21 1.57 12.21
C ALA A 60 -2.90 2.21 11.71
N GLY A 61 -2.30 1.63 10.68
CA GLY A 61 -1.08 2.16 10.07
C GLY A 61 -1.29 3.17 8.95
N ASN A 62 -2.53 3.50 8.59
CA ASN A 62 -2.82 4.45 7.51
C ASN A 62 -2.72 5.90 7.96
N GLY A 63 -2.47 6.79 6.99
CA GLY A 63 -2.61 8.24 7.17
C GLY A 63 -1.43 8.94 7.84
N LEU A 64 -0.35 8.22 8.16
CA LEU A 64 0.87 8.85 8.69
C LEU A 64 1.56 9.63 7.56
N ALA A 65 1.76 10.93 7.78
CA ALA A 65 2.39 11.81 6.81
C ALA A 65 3.89 11.48 6.61
N PRO A 66 4.51 11.91 5.48
CA PRO A 66 5.95 11.81 5.31
C PRO A 66 6.72 12.42 6.49
N GLY A 67 7.68 11.69 7.04
CA GLY A 67 8.47 12.10 8.20
C GLY A 67 7.93 11.62 9.55
N GLU A 68 6.70 11.13 9.66
CA GLU A 68 6.14 10.69 10.94
C GLU A 68 6.64 9.30 11.39
N VAL A 69 7.04 8.45 10.45
CA VAL A 69 7.69 7.16 10.74
C VAL A 69 9.19 7.39 10.67
N SER A 70 9.83 7.66 11.82
CA SER A 70 11.23 8.12 11.85
C SER A 70 12.08 7.56 12.98
N THR A 71 11.52 6.74 13.88
CA THR A 71 12.26 6.15 15.01
C THR A 71 12.76 4.76 14.63
N ILE A 72 14.08 4.58 14.56
CA ILE A 72 14.71 3.27 14.30
C ILE A 72 14.53 2.41 15.56
N VAL A 73 13.85 1.29 15.44
CA VAL A 73 13.61 0.32 16.52
C VAL A 73 14.72 -0.72 16.56
N ASP A 74 15.10 -1.24 15.40
CA ASP A 74 16.21 -2.19 15.27
C ASP A 74 17.44 -1.46 14.71
N PRO A 75 18.43 -1.15 15.55
CA PRO A 75 19.62 -0.43 15.11
C PRO A 75 20.38 -1.19 14.02
N VAL A 76 20.62 -0.54 12.91
CA VAL A 76 21.45 -1.05 11.81
C VAL A 76 22.79 -0.31 11.83
N PRO A 77 23.94 -1.03 11.80
CA PRO A 77 25.25 -0.40 11.81
C PRO A 77 25.39 0.67 10.72
N TYR A 78 25.92 1.83 11.09
CA TYR A 78 26.18 2.97 10.23
C TYR A 78 24.94 3.73 9.72
N ILE A 79 23.73 3.32 10.07
CA ILE A 79 22.50 4.04 9.76
C ILE A 79 22.20 5.06 10.87
N THR A 80 21.96 6.30 10.49
CA THR A 80 21.67 7.40 11.44
C THR A 80 20.21 7.83 11.42
N SER A 81 19.52 7.62 10.31
CA SER A 81 18.09 7.94 10.21
C SER A 81 17.37 7.01 9.25
N ALA A 82 16.09 6.83 9.52
CA ALA A 82 15.14 6.12 8.66
C ALA A 82 13.83 6.91 8.68
N VAL A 83 13.31 7.31 7.52
CA VAL A 83 12.16 8.22 7.44
C VAL A 83 11.26 7.82 6.28
N ASN A 84 9.94 7.75 6.52
CA ASN A 84 8.99 7.49 5.42
C ASN A 84 8.92 8.68 4.46
N GLN A 85 8.87 8.37 3.17
CA GLN A 85 8.89 9.36 2.09
C GLN A 85 7.50 9.72 1.58
N ASN A 86 6.53 8.86 1.80
CA ASN A 86 5.15 9.02 1.37
C ASN A 86 4.19 8.74 2.52
N THR A 87 2.95 9.20 2.40
CA THR A 87 1.89 8.88 3.34
C THR A 87 1.66 7.37 3.37
N THR A 88 1.46 6.83 4.56
CA THR A 88 1.18 5.40 4.73
C THR A 88 -0.25 5.09 4.31
N GLU A 89 -0.45 4.04 3.50
CA GLU A 89 -1.75 3.67 2.97
C GLU A 89 -1.87 2.16 2.69
N GLY A 90 -3.07 1.70 2.29
CA GLY A 90 -3.30 0.33 1.87
C GLY A 90 -3.65 -0.64 3.00
N GLY A 91 -3.70 -0.19 4.25
CA GLY A 91 -4.25 -1.00 5.34
C GLY A 91 -5.79 -1.03 5.27
N ALA A 92 -6.37 -2.22 5.44
CA ALA A 92 -7.82 -2.39 5.50
C ALA A 92 -8.18 -3.28 6.69
N ASP A 93 -9.27 -2.95 7.35
CA ASP A 93 -9.84 -3.79 8.38
C ASP A 93 -10.47 -5.05 7.76
N VAL A 94 -10.75 -6.03 8.59
CA VAL A 94 -11.48 -7.23 8.16
C VAL A 94 -12.83 -6.79 7.59
N GLU A 95 -13.17 -7.31 6.42
CA GLU A 95 -14.45 -7.06 5.77
C GLU A 95 -15.61 -7.39 6.73
N ASN A 96 -16.55 -6.47 6.86
CA ASN A 96 -17.74 -6.69 7.67
C ASN A 96 -18.79 -7.54 6.91
N ASP A 97 -19.80 -8.03 7.64
CA ASP A 97 -20.82 -8.92 7.08
C ASP A 97 -21.63 -8.28 5.94
N GLU A 98 -21.87 -6.96 5.99
CA GLU A 98 -22.59 -6.23 4.95
C GLU A 98 -21.78 -6.16 3.65
N SER A 99 -20.49 -5.80 3.74
CA SER A 99 -19.58 -5.78 2.59
C SER A 99 -19.36 -7.16 2.00
N LEU A 100 -19.28 -8.19 2.87
CA LEU A 100 -19.18 -9.59 2.45
C LEU A 100 -20.44 -10.01 1.69
N ALA A 101 -21.63 -9.69 2.21
CA ALA A 101 -22.91 -10.02 1.58
C ALA A 101 -23.04 -9.34 0.20
N GLU A 102 -22.64 -8.07 0.08
CA GLU A 102 -22.63 -7.37 -1.20
C GLU A 102 -21.69 -8.03 -2.20
N ARG A 103 -20.47 -8.37 -1.77
CA ARG A 103 -19.49 -9.07 -2.62
C ARG A 103 -19.97 -10.47 -3.04
N VAL A 104 -20.64 -11.20 -2.16
CA VAL A 104 -21.29 -12.48 -2.49
C VAL A 104 -22.39 -12.29 -3.52
N TYR A 105 -23.20 -11.22 -3.40
CA TYR A 105 -24.23 -10.89 -4.38
C TYR A 105 -23.63 -10.59 -5.77
N LEU A 106 -22.51 -9.91 -5.83
CA LEU A 106 -21.80 -9.57 -7.08
C LEU A 106 -20.99 -10.75 -7.66
N ALA A 107 -20.71 -11.79 -6.86
CA ALA A 107 -19.86 -12.92 -7.25
C ALA A 107 -20.27 -13.63 -8.57
N PRO A 108 -21.55 -13.79 -8.93
CA PRO A 108 -21.93 -14.35 -10.23
C PRO A 108 -21.39 -13.55 -11.42
N GLY A 109 -21.28 -12.22 -11.30
CA GLY A 109 -20.69 -11.34 -12.32
C GLY A 109 -19.20 -11.59 -12.57
N ALA A 110 -18.46 -12.10 -11.57
CA ALA A 110 -17.02 -12.36 -11.66
C ALA A 110 -16.66 -13.46 -12.68
N TYR A 111 -17.58 -14.33 -13.03
CA TYR A 111 -17.36 -15.40 -14.01
C TYR A 111 -17.58 -14.98 -15.46
N SER A 112 -18.03 -13.75 -15.70
CA SER A 112 -18.23 -13.25 -17.05
C SER A 112 -16.94 -12.64 -17.59
N THR A 113 -16.39 -13.24 -18.65
CA THR A 113 -15.23 -12.71 -19.36
C THR A 113 -15.57 -11.57 -20.33
N ALA A 114 -16.86 -11.25 -20.50
CA ALA A 114 -17.36 -10.22 -21.39
C ALA A 114 -17.73 -8.90 -20.70
N GLY A 115 -17.26 -8.70 -19.44
CA GLY A 115 -17.28 -7.42 -18.75
C GLY A 115 -18.67 -6.88 -18.39
N PRO A 116 -19.60 -7.65 -17.75
CA PRO A 116 -20.72 -6.99 -17.11
C PRO A 116 -20.22 -6.08 -16.01
N GLU A 117 -20.90 -4.98 -15.79
CA GLU A 117 -20.60 -3.98 -14.77
C GLU A 117 -20.32 -4.64 -13.39
N ASP A 118 -21.16 -5.58 -12.99
CA ASP A 118 -21.05 -6.33 -11.73
C ASP A 118 -19.69 -7.05 -11.57
N GLY A 119 -19.07 -7.49 -12.66
CA GLY A 119 -17.75 -8.12 -12.64
C GLY A 119 -16.66 -7.16 -12.19
N TYR A 120 -16.66 -5.94 -12.72
CA TYR A 120 -15.70 -4.91 -12.31
C TYR A 120 -15.90 -4.45 -10.88
N LEU A 121 -17.16 -4.30 -10.44
CA LEU A 121 -17.52 -3.98 -9.06
C LEU A 121 -17.01 -5.07 -8.10
N TYR A 122 -17.26 -6.34 -8.42
CA TYR A 122 -16.79 -7.48 -7.62
C TYR A 122 -15.26 -7.48 -7.49
N HIS A 123 -14.53 -7.34 -8.59
CA HIS A 123 -13.08 -7.37 -8.58
C HIS A 123 -12.47 -6.17 -7.83
N ALA A 124 -13.05 -4.98 -7.97
CA ALA A 124 -12.61 -3.80 -7.23
C ALA A 124 -12.77 -3.98 -5.71
N LYS A 125 -13.94 -4.46 -5.26
CA LYS A 125 -14.19 -4.73 -3.82
C LYS A 125 -13.35 -5.90 -3.28
N LYS A 126 -13.06 -6.90 -4.12
CA LYS A 126 -12.17 -8.01 -3.77
C LYS A 126 -10.71 -7.56 -3.63
N TYR A 127 -10.27 -6.56 -4.40
CA TYR A 127 -8.91 -6.05 -4.34
C TYR A 127 -8.57 -5.45 -2.97
N ASN A 128 -9.48 -4.66 -2.39
CA ASN A 128 -9.27 -4.09 -1.06
C ASN A 128 -10.60 -3.79 -0.37
N ALA A 129 -10.81 -4.33 0.84
CA ALA A 129 -12.02 -4.14 1.64
C ALA A 129 -12.27 -2.67 2.07
N ALA A 130 -11.26 -1.81 1.99
CA ALA A 130 -11.41 -0.37 2.24
C ALA A 130 -12.04 0.38 1.06
N ILE A 131 -12.27 -0.25 -0.09
CA ILE A 131 -13.02 0.33 -1.20
C ILE A 131 -14.51 0.30 -0.84
N GLY A 132 -15.12 1.47 -0.77
CA GLY A 132 -16.54 1.64 -0.44
C GLY A 132 -17.42 1.51 -1.67
N ASP A 133 -17.74 2.62 -2.31
CA ASP A 133 -18.60 2.64 -3.48
C ASP A 133 -17.79 2.64 -4.78
N VAL A 134 -18.28 1.89 -5.77
CA VAL A 134 -17.61 1.69 -7.07
C VAL A 134 -18.63 1.82 -8.19
N VAL A 135 -18.28 2.55 -9.22
CA VAL A 135 -19.07 2.68 -10.45
C VAL A 135 -18.19 2.35 -11.64
N ALA A 136 -18.65 1.46 -12.52
CA ALA A 136 -17.99 1.17 -13.78
C ALA A 136 -18.80 1.79 -14.93
N THR A 137 -18.14 2.52 -15.81
CA THR A 137 -18.75 3.14 -16.98
C THR A 137 -17.99 2.68 -18.23
N SER A 138 -18.70 2.14 -19.20
CA SER A 138 -18.09 1.70 -20.47
C SER A 138 -18.21 2.77 -21.54
N ASP A 139 -17.10 3.10 -22.20
CA ASP A 139 -17.11 3.82 -23.46
C ASP A 139 -17.07 2.80 -24.61
N HIS A 140 -18.22 2.58 -25.25
CA HIS A 140 -18.36 1.61 -26.34
C HIS A 140 -17.57 1.98 -27.60
N GLU A 141 -17.28 3.28 -27.82
CA GLU A 141 -16.52 3.73 -28.99
C GLU A 141 -15.00 3.54 -28.78
N ALA A 142 -14.52 3.72 -27.54
CA ALA A 142 -13.10 3.57 -27.20
C ALA A 142 -12.72 2.14 -26.78
N GLY A 143 -13.68 1.27 -26.48
CA GLY A 143 -13.43 -0.07 -25.93
C GLY A 143 -12.77 -0.01 -24.56
N GLN A 144 -13.04 1.06 -23.80
CA GLN A 144 -12.49 1.30 -22.47
C GLN A 144 -13.57 1.20 -21.40
N VAL A 145 -13.15 0.82 -20.19
CA VAL A 145 -14.01 0.83 -19.01
C VAL A 145 -13.36 1.73 -17.98
N ASP A 146 -14.06 2.78 -17.61
CA ASP A 146 -13.66 3.69 -16.55
C ASP A 146 -14.24 3.25 -15.21
N ILE A 147 -13.38 3.05 -14.22
CA ILE A 147 -13.78 2.66 -12.87
C ILE A 147 -13.54 3.84 -11.93
N VAL A 148 -14.61 4.35 -11.37
CA VAL A 148 -14.58 5.41 -10.36
C VAL A 148 -14.97 4.83 -9.02
N PHE A 149 -14.19 5.10 -7.98
CA PHE A 149 -14.47 4.59 -6.65
C PHE A 149 -14.08 5.57 -5.55
N ILE A 150 -14.66 5.39 -4.38
CA ILE A 150 -14.34 6.09 -3.13
C ILE A 150 -14.00 5.07 -2.05
N MET A 151 -13.27 5.50 -1.04
CA MET A 151 -12.98 4.65 0.12
C MET A 151 -14.21 4.51 1.03
N ALA A 152 -14.25 3.46 1.84
CA ALA A 152 -15.39 3.18 2.75
C ALA A 152 -15.63 4.29 3.78
N ASP A 153 -14.60 5.09 4.09
CA ASP A 153 -14.71 6.28 4.96
C ASP A 153 -15.16 7.55 4.20
N GLY A 154 -15.48 7.44 2.90
CA GLY A 154 -15.86 8.54 2.04
C GLY A 154 -14.69 9.38 1.51
N SER A 155 -13.45 9.03 1.82
CA SER A 155 -12.27 9.74 1.32
C SER A 155 -11.97 9.38 -0.14
N LYS A 156 -11.14 10.23 -0.78
CA LYS A 156 -10.62 9.92 -2.13
C LYS A 156 -9.49 8.89 -2.04
N PRO A 157 -9.42 7.92 -2.98
CA PRO A 157 -8.31 6.99 -3.02
C PRO A 157 -6.97 7.67 -3.29
N GLY A 158 -5.91 7.21 -2.63
CA GLY A 158 -4.55 7.64 -2.91
C GLY A 158 -4.01 7.10 -4.24
N ALA A 159 -2.94 7.71 -4.75
CA ALA A 159 -2.35 7.34 -6.04
C ALA A 159 -1.89 5.87 -6.09
N ALA A 160 -1.36 5.33 -4.99
CA ALA A 160 -0.93 3.93 -4.89
C ALA A 160 -2.12 2.97 -4.97
N MET A 161 -3.26 3.30 -4.35
CA MET A 161 -4.49 2.50 -4.44
C MET A 161 -5.02 2.46 -5.87
N ILE A 162 -5.03 3.60 -6.57
CA ILE A 162 -5.50 3.69 -7.96
C ILE A 162 -4.61 2.85 -8.88
N SER A 163 -3.28 3.02 -8.80
CA SER A 163 -2.35 2.27 -9.64
C SER A 163 -2.35 0.77 -9.34
N GLY A 164 -2.49 0.40 -8.07
CA GLY A 164 -2.58 -0.99 -7.65
C GLY A 164 -3.85 -1.67 -8.16
N LEU A 165 -5.01 -1.02 -8.04
CA LEU A 165 -6.27 -1.53 -8.58
C LEU A 165 -6.21 -1.64 -10.11
N GLN A 166 -5.65 -0.66 -10.78
CA GLN A 166 -5.49 -0.70 -12.24
C GLN A 166 -4.61 -1.87 -12.69
N ALA A 167 -3.49 -2.11 -12.02
CA ALA A 167 -2.63 -3.26 -12.30
C ALA A 167 -3.35 -4.59 -12.05
N TYR A 168 -4.12 -4.69 -10.96
CA TYR A 168 -4.90 -5.89 -10.63
C TYR A 168 -6.00 -6.21 -11.65
N LEU A 169 -6.64 -5.19 -12.23
CA LEU A 169 -7.72 -5.37 -13.21
C LEU A 169 -7.20 -5.57 -14.65
N SER A 170 -5.93 -5.24 -14.91
CA SER A 170 -5.31 -5.37 -16.25
C SER A 170 -4.57 -6.70 -16.44
N GLY A 171 -4.34 -7.48 -15.38
CA GLY A 171 -3.62 -8.76 -15.40
C GLY A 171 -4.52 -9.94 -15.47
#